data_bb7a29ce711c3e6293a2c776976f6954
#
_entry.id   bb7a29ce711c3e6293a2c776976f6954
#
_cell.length_a   1.000
_cell.length_b   1.000
_cell.length_c   1.000
_cell.angle_alpha   90.00
_cell.angle_beta   90.00
_cell.angle_gamma   90.00
#
_symmetry.space_group_name_H-M   'P 1'
#
loop_
_entity.id
_entity.type
_entity.pdbx_description
1 polymer ?
#
loop_
_entity_poly.entity_id
_entity_poly.type
_entity_poly.pdbx_seq_one_letter_code
_entity_poly.pdbx_strand_id
1 'polypeptide(L)'
;MAGSTSSETRITGTALLDALESGAVRVAERSADGVWRVNGWVKEEILALFRASGVVAKGLECAPSSGPSVFRDKEPFDVRRWTAEQNVRVVPGGSAVRRGAFVALVTHFVKSATRL
;
A
#
# COMPACT_ATOMS: atom_id res chain seq x y z
N MET A 1 -12.40 -28.81 0.35
CA MET A 1 -12.42 -28.26 0.85
C MET A 1 -11.52 -27.52 1.45
N ALA A 2 -11.25 -27.71 2.14
CA ALA A 2 -10.53 -26.90 2.88
C ALA A 2 -9.25 -26.43 2.40
N GLY A 3 -8.71 -27.02 1.43
CA GLY A 3 -7.47 -26.55 0.87
C GLY A 3 -7.50 -25.09 0.53
N SER A 4 -8.63 -24.65 0.01
CA SER A 4 -8.72 -23.24 -0.35
C SER A 4 -8.66 -22.36 0.88
N THR A 5 -9.17 -22.85 2.00
CA THR A 5 -9.14 -22.06 3.20
C THR A 5 -7.74 -21.82 3.67
N SER A 6 -6.91 -22.84 3.61
CA SER A 6 -5.54 -22.67 4.08
C SER A 6 -4.75 -21.73 3.18
N SER A 7 -5.02 -21.78 1.89
CA SER A 7 -4.31 -20.88 0.98
C SER A 7 -4.80 -19.45 1.13
N GLU A 8 -5.89 -19.27 1.83
CA GLU A 8 -6.45 -17.95 2.04
C GLU A 8 -6.16 -17.42 3.43
N THR A 9 -5.06 -17.83 4.00
CA THR A 9 -4.66 -17.29 5.28
C THR A 9 -4.59 -15.79 5.20
N ARG A 10 -5.40 -15.13 5.98
CA ARG A 10 -5.48 -13.68 5.94
C ARG A 10 -4.41 -13.05 6.78
N ILE A 11 -3.80 -12.03 6.22
CA ILE A 11 -2.88 -11.18 6.94
C ILE A 11 -3.66 -9.94 7.33
N THR A 12 -3.55 -9.50 8.57
CA THR A 12 -4.35 -8.39 9.08
C THR A 12 -3.45 -7.27 9.58
N GLY A 13 -4.06 -6.10 9.78
CA GLY A 13 -3.38 -4.97 10.39
C GLY A 13 -2.25 -4.44 9.54
N THR A 14 -1.25 -3.88 10.20
CA THR A 14 -0.12 -3.28 9.49
C THR A 14 0.74 -4.31 8.77
N ALA A 15 0.70 -5.56 9.20
CA ALA A 15 1.40 -6.61 8.47
C ALA A 15 0.83 -6.79 7.06
N LEU A 16 -0.45 -6.54 6.88
CA LEU A 16 -1.04 -6.57 5.56
C LEU A 16 -0.47 -5.44 4.68
N LEU A 17 -0.28 -4.27 5.26
CA LEU A 17 0.30 -3.15 4.51
C LEU A 17 1.70 -3.49 4.04
N ASP A 18 2.50 -4.12 4.90
CA ASP A 18 3.84 -4.55 4.51
C ASP A 18 3.79 -5.56 3.36
N ALA A 19 2.88 -6.52 3.45
CA ALA A 19 2.77 -7.56 2.43
C ALA A 19 2.30 -6.99 1.10
N LEU A 20 1.41 -6.01 1.14
CA LEU A 20 0.95 -5.35 -0.09
C LEU A 20 2.09 -4.53 -0.72
N GLU A 21 2.86 -3.83 0.09
CA GLU A 21 3.96 -3.01 -0.42
C GLU A 21 5.04 -3.85 -1.08
N SER A 22 5.30 -5.02 -0.54
CA SER A 22 6.32 -5.91 -1.11
C SER A 22 5.84 -6.70 -2.31
N GLY A 23 4.53 -6.73 -2.53
CA GLY A 23 3.96 -7.53 -3.59
C GLY A 23 3.70 -8.98 -3.21
N ALA A 24 3.96 -9.34 -1.94
CA ALA A 24 3.67 -10.70 -1.48
C ALA A 24 2.17 -10.99 -1.50
N VAL A 25 1.37 -9.96 -1.28
CA VAL A 25 -0.09 -10.05 -1.38
C VAL A 25 -0.54 -9.02 -2.41
N ARG A 26 -1.43 -9.44 -3.30
CA ARG A 26 -1.98 -8.55 -4.32
C ARG A 26 -3.50 -8.57 -4.23
N VAL A 27 -4.11 -7.43 -4.48
CA VAL A 27 -5.58 -7.35 -4.52
C VAL A 27 -6.12 -8.12 -5.71
N ALA A 28 -5.41 -8.08 -6.82
CA ALA A 28 -5.78 -8.81 -8.02
C ALA A 28 -4.52 -9.38 -8.63
N GLU A 29 -4.61 -10.59 -9.15
CA GLU A 29 -3.47 -11.25 -9.76
C GLU A 29 -3.90 -12.00 -10.99
N ARG A 30 -2.96 -12.12 -11.92
CA ARG A 30 -3.21 -12.85 -13.13
C ARG A 30 -2.62 -14.23 -13.00
N SER A 31 -3.44 -15.25 -13.20
CA SER A 31 -2.98 -16.61 -13.10
C SER A 31 -2.22 -17.02 -14.36
N ALA A 32 -1.62 -18.22 -14.33
CA ALA A 32 -0.80 -18.69 -15.43
C ALA A 32 -1.59 -18.81 -16.74
N ASP A 33 -2.89 -19.06 -16.65
CA ASP A 33 -3.73 -19.18 -17.83
C ASP A 33 -4.21 -17.81 -18.34
N GLY A 34 -3.77 -16.74 -17.74
CA GLY A 34 -4.11 -15.40 -18.18
C GLY A 34 -5.39 -14.84 -17.59
N VAL A 35 -6.04 -15.54 -16.70
CA VAL A 35 -7.27 -15.08 -16.09
C VAL A 35 -6.96 -14.27 -14.86
N TRP A 36 -7.61 -13.11 -14.73
CA TRP A 36 -7.45 -12.27 -13.55
C TRP A 36 -8.34 -12.78 -12.43
N ARG A 37 -7.80 -12.73 -11.23
CA ARG A 37 -8.51 -13.15 -10.02
C ARG A 37 -8.40 -12.04 -8.98
N VAL A 38 -9.51 -11.74 -8.32
CA VAL A 38 -9.55 -10.73 -7.29
C VAL A 38 -9.54 -11.42 -5.92
N ASN A 39 -8.64 -10.96 -5.06
CA ASN A 39 -8.55 -11.47 -3.69
C ASN A 39 -9.41 -10.56 -2.79
N GLY A 40 -10.71 -10.84 -2.76
CA GLY A 40 -11.66 -9.98 -2.07
C GLY A 40 -11.39 -9.82 -0.58
N TRP A 41 -10.76 -10.81 0.03
CA TRP A 41 -10.44 -10.72 1.46
C TRP A 41 -9.48 -9.56 1.74
N VAL A 42 -8.64 -9.18 0.78
CA VAL A 42 -7.70 -8.07 0.98
C VAL A 42 -8.47 -6.78 1.20
N LYS A 43 -9.49 -6.54 0.38
CA LYS A 43 -10.30 -5.34 0.55
C LYS A 43 -11.00 -5.35 1.90
N GLU A 44 -11.52 -6.50 2.30
CA GLU A 44 -12.19 -6.61 3.59
C GLU A 44 -11.25 -6.28 4.74
N GLU A 45 -10.01 -6.75 4.66
CA GLU A 45 -9.04 -6.47 5.73
C GLU A 45 -8.58 -5.02 5.73
N ILE A 46 -8.47 -4.41 4.55
CA ILE A 46 -8.16 -2.99 4.49
C ILE A 46 -9.28 -2.18 5.13
N LEU A 47 -10.52 -2.50 4.81
CA LEU A 47 -11.67 -1.80 5.40
C LEU A 47 -11.75 -2.03 6.91
N ALA A 48 -11.41 -3.23 7.37
CA ALA A 48 -11.36 -3.51 8.79
C ALA A 48 -10.31 -2.65 9.48
N LEU A 49 -9.17 -2.46 8.84
CA LEU A 49 -8.12 -1.61 9.40
C LEU A 49 -8.58 -0.15 9.47
N PHE A 50 -9.30 0.31 8.46
CA PHE A 50 -9.88 1.65 8.51
C PHE A 50 -10.83 1.80 9.68
N ARG A 51 -11.71 0.83 9.88
CA ARG A 51 -12.70 0.89 10.95
C ARG A 51 -12.06 0.83 12.32
N ALA A 52 -10.98 0.09 12.45
CA ALA A 52 -10.31 -0.09 13.74
C ALA A 52 -9.40 1.07 14.10
N SER A 53 -9.14 1.98 13.17
CA SER A 53 -8.12 3.01 13.34
C SER A 53 -8.76 4.37 13.54
N GLY A 54 -8.14 5.20 14.34
CA GLY A 54 -8.56 6.58 14.52
C GLY A 54 -7.84 7.51 13.54
N VAL A 55 -8.35 8.73 13.44
CA VAL A 55 -7.76 9.77 12.61
C VAL A 55 -6.80 10.58 13.46
N VAL A 56 -5.59 10.77 12.98
CA VAL A 56 -4.55 11.49 13.72
C VAL A 56 -3.89 12.51 12.79
N ALA A 57 -3.16 13.43 13.41
CA ALA A 57 -2.40 14.42 12.67
C ALA A 57 -1.31 13.71 11.85
N LYS A 58 -1.13 14.16 10.64
CA LYS A 58 -0.15 13.58 9.73
C LYS A 58 0.79 14.66 9.24
N GLY A 59 2.03 14.26 9.03
CA GLY A 59 3.07 15.08 8.47
C GLY A 59 4.35 14.29 8.47
N LEU A 60 5.31 14.72 7.67
CA LEU A 60 6.54 13.96 7.54
C LEU A 60 7.34 13.94 8.84
N GLU A 61 7.23 15.02 9.61
CA GLU A 61 8.03 15.19 10.81
C GLU A 61 7.23 15.04 12.10
N CYS A 62 5.94 14.86 12.02
CA CYS A 62 5.09 14.88 13.22
C CYS A 62 4.81 13.49 13.73
N ALA A 63 4.80 13.35 15.05
CA ALA A 63 4.23 12.17 15.66
C ALA A 63 2.71 12.26 15.57
N PRO A 64 2.02 11.12 15.49
CA PRO A 64 0.56 11.15 15.49
C PRO A 64 0.03 11.84 16.74
N SER A 65 -0.97 12.68 16.56
CA SER A 65 -1.56 13.41 17.67
C SER A 65 -3.01 13.74 17.35
N SER A 66 -3.72 14.22 18.35
CA SER A 66 -5.09 14.68 18.17
C SER A 66 -5.17 16.19 18.00
N GLY A 67 -4.04 16.88 18.02
CA GLY A 67 -4.00 18.32 17.86
C GLY A 67 -4.31 18.78 16.45
N PRO A 68 -4.43 20.10 16.25
CA PRO A 68 -4.67 20.63 14.91
C PRO A 68 -3.53 20.32 13.96
N SER A 69 -3.89 20.05 12.70
CA SER A 69 -2.91 19.74 11.67
C SER A 69 -3.54 19.99 10.31
N VAL A 70 -2.71 20.33 9.34
CA VAL A 70 -3.16 20.50 7.97
C VAL A 70 -3.65 19.17 7.42
N PHE A 71 -2.96 18.08 7.75
CA PHE A 71 -3.31 16.76 7.26
C PHE A 71 -3.72 15.88 8.42
N ARG A 72 -4.82 15.18 8.25
CA ARG A 72 -5.33 14.24 9.23
C ARG A 72 -5.83 13.02 8.50
N ASP A 73 -5.44 11.82 8.95
CA ASP A 73 -5.81 10.59 8.27
C ASP A 73 -5.76 9.43 9.27
N LYS A 74 -6.20 8.29 8.83
CA LYS A 74 -6.17 7.07 9.63
C LYS A 74 -4.75 6.74 10.03
N GLU A 75 -4.59 6.39 11.28
CA GLU A 75 -3.27 6.28 11.90
C GLU A 75 -2.29 5.38 11.15
N PRO A 76 -2.65 4.17 10.70
CA PRO A 76 -1.65 3.30 10.06
C PRO A 76 -1.36 3.63 8.60
N PHE A 77 -2.11 4.56 8.00
CA PHE A 77 -1.95 4.84 6.57
C PHE A 77 -1.10 6.08 6.35
N ASP A 78 0.16 5.98 6.76
CA ASP A 78 1.13 7.05 6.55
C ASP A 78 1.52 7.15 5.09
N VAL A 79 2.09 8.29 4.73
CA VAL A 79 2.71 8.46 3.43
C VAL A 79 3.95 7.58 3.38
N ARG A 80 4.12 6.86 2.28
CA ARG A 80 5.31 6.02 2.11
C ARG A 80 6.55 6.87 1.94
N ARG A 81 7.63 6.42 2.53
CA ARG A 81 8.94 7.07 2.40
C ARG A 81 9.81 6.23 1.50
N TRP A 82 10.65 6.89 0.73
CA TRP A 82 11.43 6.24 -0.31
C TRP A 82 12.91 6.48 -0.11
N THR A 83 13.70 5.46 -0.37
CA THR A 83 15.15 5.61 -0.43
C THR A 83 15.55 5.81 -1.88
N ALA A 84 16.77 6.33 -2.08
CA ALA A 84 17.27 6.57 -3.45
C ALA A 84 17.32 5.27 -4.25
N GLU A 85 17.62 4.16 -3.58
CA GLU A 85 17.75 2.87 -4.26
C GLU A 85 16.42 2.37 -4.83
N GLN A 86 15.31 2.81 -4.26
CA GLN A 86 14.00 2.39 -4.76
C GLN A 86 13.63 3.07 -6.08
N ASN A 87 14.31 4.13 -6.41
CA ASN A 87 14.17 4.80 -7.72
C ASN A 87 12.74 5.25 -8.01
N VAL A 88 12.10 5.84 -7.01
CA VAL A 88 10.75 6.36 -7.11
C VAL A 88 10.79 7.87 -6.98
N ARG A 89 10.04 8.56 -7.84
CA ARG A 89 9.92 10.02 -7.77
C ARG A 89 8.51 10.37 -7.36
N VAL A 90 8.39 11.19 -6.33
CA VAL A 90 7.09 11.71 -5.89
C VAL A 90 7.21 13.22 -5.87
N VAL A 91 6.38 13.88 -6.66
CA VAL A 91 6.44 15.34 -6.78
C VAL A 91 5.90 15.97 -5.51
N PRO A 92 6.63 16.90 -4.89
CA PRO A 92 6.14 17.55 -3.69
C PRO A 92 4.94 18.46 -4.01
N GLY A 93 4.18 18.78 -2.97
CA GLY A 93 3.09 19.72 -3.12
C GLY A 93 1.75 19.08 -3.47
N GLY A 94 1.42 17.97 -2.90
CA GLY A 94 0.08 17.39 -3.06
C GLY A 94 0.06 15.96 -3.53
N SER A 95 1.17 15.48 -4.05
CA SER A 95 1.26 14.06 -4.41
C SER A 95 1.50 13.22 -3.16
N ALA A 96 0.87 12.06 -3.11
CA ALA A 96 1.06 11.18 -1.97
C ALA A 96 0.88 9.74 -2.38
N VAL A 97 1.73 8.88 -1.83
CA VAL A 97 1.59 7.44 -1.95
C VAL A 97 1.51 6.91 -0.53
N ARG A 98 0.40 6.29 -0.18
CA ARG A 98 0.14 5.85 1.18
C ARG A 98 0.65 4.44 1.38
N ARG A 99 0.81 4.06 2.64
CA ARG A 99 1.20 2.71 2.99
C ARG A 99 0.23 1.70 2.40
N GLY A 100 0.77 0.59 1.94
CA GLY A 100 0.00 -0.46 1.28
C GLY A 100 0.06 -0.40 -0.24
N ALA A 101 0.50 0.70 -0.82
CA ALA A 101 0.61 0.79 -2.28
C ALA A 101 1.83 0.04 -2.77
N PHE A 102 1.64 -0.78 -3.79
CA PHE A 102 2.73 -1.49 -4.44
C PHE A 102 3.21 -0.70 -5.65
N VAL A 103 4.50 -0.39 -5.68
CA VAL A 103 5.10 0.32 -6.81
C VAL A 103 6.18 -0.58 -7.39
N ALA A 104 5.91 -1.07 -8.59
CA ALA A 104 6.83 -1.99 -9.26
C ALA A 104 7.98 -1.22 -9.90
N LEU A 105 9.14 -1.84 -9.87
CA LEU A 105 10.28 -1.29 -10.60
C LEU A 105 10.23 -1.83 -12.03
N VAL A 106 10.12 -0.91 -13.00
CA VAL A 106 10.03 -1.27 -14.40
C VAL A 106 11.20 -0.62 -15.13
N THR A 107 12.32 -1.30 -15.15
CA THR A 107 13.57 -0.71 -15.66
C THR A 107 13.50 -0.33 -17.12
N HIS A 108 12.87 -1.15 -17.95
CA HIS A 108 12.76 -0.81 -19.36
C HIS A 108 11.96 0.45 -19.60
N PHE A 109 10.87 0.57 -18.89
CA PHE A 109 10.02 1.74 -19.00
C PHE A 109 10.73 3.00 -18.55
N VAL A 110 11.46 2.90 -17.45
CA VAL A 110 12.20 4.04 -16.93
C VAL A 110 13.20 4.52 -17.98
N LYS A 111 13.89 3.61 -18.64
CA LYS A 111 14.81 3.98 -19.68
C LYS A 111 14.13 4.69 -20.84
N SER A 112 13.00 4.18 -21.26
CA SER A 112 12.28 4.81 -22.37
C SER A 112 11.79 6.19 -21.99
N ALA A 113 11.30 6.34 -20.78
CA ALA A 113 10.80 7.63 -20.32
C ALA A 113 11.88 8.68 -20.24
N THR A 114 13.08 8.29 -19.85
CA THR A 114 14.14 9.29 -19.73
C THR A 114 14.60 9.85 -21.06
N ARG A 115 14.24 9.23 -22.15
CA ARG A 115 14.57 9.78 -23.46
C ARG A 115 13.62 10.85 -23.92
N LEU A 116 12.50 10.92 -23.30
CA LEU A 116 11.51 11.93 -23.62
C LEU A 116 11.87 13.27 -23.01
#